data_f14e400f67a9cabb888515d49612ae34
#
_entry.id   f14e400f67a9cabb888515d49612ae34
#
_cell.length_a   1.000
_cell.length_b   1.000
_cell.length_c   1.000
_cell.angle_alpha   90.00
_cell.angle_beta   90.00
_cell.angle_gamma   90.00
#
_symmetry.space_group_name_H-M   'P 1'
#
loop_
_entity.id
_entity.type
_entity.pdbx_description
1 polymer ?
#
loop_
_entity_poly.entity_id
_entity_poly.type
_entity_poly.pdbx_seq_one_letter_code
_entity_poly.pdbx_strand_id
1 'polypeptide(L)'
;MRLSAVAAFALVPLLAGCGRTDAPDASTDAARPPAAPAVAPPAVAAPSWRLASGSEGTSLAVENASGRTLLRAWCKSGEDRLRVNVPDFAAIASEERMSFGQGGEVMALVADAAGDAARGGVSAETPVPSNLRTLLSGAVTATYGAQISGPHPVPPPALVSDFVVACASRGANADGDAITDGHASASPRASACLVQDGQPVPANRVRAVGTEPFWSAQVDGRCVTYSHPDDRDGTRVWTRFSGTPEAGTWSGALDGKPFVMRTRAQKDCSDGMSDRRYPLAVSLTVGGEQRSGCAFLQ
;
A
#
# COMPACT_ATOMS: atom_id res chain seq x y z
N MET A 1 12.35 58.03 31.44
CA MET A 1 13.66 58.74 31.53
C MET A 1 14.56 58.17 30.43
N ARG A 2 14.90 59.08 29.51
CA ARG A 2 16.10 59.25 28.66
C ARG A 2 16.39 58.14 27.66
N LEU A 3 16.18 58.40 26.38
CA LEU A 3 17.00 59.14 25.36
C LEU A 3 18.25 58.34 25.00
N SER A 4 18.69 58.17 23.85
CA SER A 4 18.72 58.82 22.53
C SER A 4 19.64 57.96 21.66
N ALA A 5 19.35 57.78 20.41
CA ALA A 5 19.96 58.38 19.21
C ALA A 5 21.41 57.91 18.96
N VAL A 6 21.93 57.71 17.75
CA VAL A 6 22.05 58.57 16.58
C VAL A 6 22.55 57.74 15.38
N ALA A 7 22.14 58.14 14.22
CA ALA A 7 22.54 57.70 12.89
C ALA A 7 23.98 58.11 12.53
N ALA A 8 24.59 57.40 11.57
CA ALA A 8 25.66 57.96 10.75
C ALA A 8 25.59 57.45 9.29
N PHE A 9 25.38 58.40 8.42
CA PHE A 9 25.54 58.35 6.96
C PHE A 9 27.04 58.31 6.60
N ALA A 10 27.40 57.64 5.54
CA ALA A 10 28.61 57.95 4.81
C ALA A 10 28.42 57.68 3.31
N LEU A 11 28.72 58.71 2.55
CA LEU A 11 28.60 58.94 1.13
C LEU A 11 29.68 58.23 0.30
N VAL A 12 29.27 57.99 -0.96
CA VAL A 12 29.95 57.73 -2.24
C VAL A 12 31.25 58.51 -2.46
N PRO A 13 32.24 58.03 -3.30
CA PRO A 13 32.28 58.62 -4.63
C PRO A 13 32.47 57.71 -5.83
N LEU A 14 31.89 58.14 -6.93
CA LEU A 14 32.19 57.77 -8.33
C LEU A 14 33.65 58.17 -8.69
N LEU A 15 34.30 57.35 -9.49
CA LEU A 15 35.37 57.79 -10.36
C LEU A 15 35.23 57.10 -11.71
N ALA A 16 34.99 57.92 -12.72
CA ALA A 16 35.04 57.61 -14.14
C ALA A 16 36.52 57.65 -14.61
N GLY A 17 36.86 56.72 -15.46
CA GLY A 17 38.13 56.74 -16.18
C GLY A 17 37.99 56.12 -17.54
N CYS A 18 37.87 56.96 -18.58
CA CYS A 18 38.01 56.57 -19.98
C CYS A 18 39.51 56.41 -20.34
N GLY A 19 39.81 55.38 -21.08
CA GLY A 19 41.12 55.21 -21.74
C GLY A 19 40.97 54.24 -22.92
N ARG A 20 41.01 54.82 -24.13
CA ARG A 20 41.17 54.14 -25.42
C ARG A 20 42.60 53.68 -25.61
N THR A 21 42.81 52.54 -26.23
CA THR A 21 43.68 52.47 -27.42
C THR A 21 43.60 51.05 -28.02
N ASP A 22 43.58 51.08 -29.35
CA ASP A 22 43.52 50.00 -30.32
C ASP A 22 44.78 49.11 -30.32
N ALA A 23 44.63 47.81 -30.62
CA ALA A 23 45.40 47.08 -31.63
C ALA A 23 44.91 45.62 -31.73
N PRO A 24 44.86 45.05 -32.95
CA PRO A 24 44.34 43.68 -33.13
C PRO A 24 45.46 42.65 -32.94
N ASP A 25 45.22 41.69 -32.05
CA ASP A 25 46.05 40.51 -32.02
C ASP A 25 45.25 39.25 -32.35
N ALA A 26 45.63 38.64 -33.43
CA ALA A 26 45.11 37.39 -33.92
C ALA A 26 45.49 36.26 -32.92
N SER A 27 44.52 35.90 -32.11
CA SER A 27 44.64 34.71 -31.27
C SER A 27 43.84 33.57 -31.86
N THR A 28 44.58 32.60 -32.37
CA THR A 28 44.23 31.27 -32.76
C THR A 28 43.03 30.73 -31.98
N ASP A 29 41.99 30.43 -32.72
CA ASP A 29 40.78 29.70 -32.26
C ASP A 29 41.22 28.27 -31.90
N ALA A 30 41.62 28.07 -30.65
CA ALA A 30 41.82 26.75 -30.08
C ALA A 30 40.44 26.16 -29.83
N ALA A 31 40.00 25.26 -30.70
CA ALA A 31 38.76 24.52 -30.57
C ALA A 31 38.62 23.94 -29.17
N ARG A 32 37.65 24.51 -28.42
CA ARG A 32 37.25 23.99 -27.11
C ARG A 32 36.72 22.56 -27.30
N PRO A 33 37.29 21.55 -26.62
CA PRO A 33 36.79 20.19 -26.75
C PRO A 33 35.28 20.15 -26.37
N PRO A 34 34.48 19.35 -27.08
CA PRO A 34 33.07 19.24 -26.76
C PRO A 34 32.90 18.81 -25.31
N ALA A 35 32.05 19.55 -24.56
CA ALA A 35 31.72 19.22 -23.19
C ALA A 35 31.15 17.81 -23.17
N ALA A 36 31.72 16.94 -22.36
CA ALA A 36 31.16 15.60 -22.13
C ALA A 36 29.69 15.72 -21.70
N PRO A 37 28.80 14.87 -22.22
CA PRO A 37 27.40 14.91 -21.81
C PRO A 37 27.33 14.77 -20.29
N ALA A 38 26.70 15.74 -19.64
CA ALA A 38 26.42 15.70 -18.23
C ALA A 38 25.59 14.45 -17.94
N VAL A 39 26.13 13.52 -17.18
CA VAL A 39 25.38 12.36 -16.68
C VAL A 39 24.26 12.91 -15.82
N ALA A 40 23.02 12.78 -16.29
CA ALA A 40 21.86 13.16 -15.51
C ALA A 40 21.89 12.38 -14.18
N PRO A 41 21.61 13.04 -13.04
CA PRO A 41 21.54 12.34 -11.76
C PRO A 41 20.45 11.24 -11.87
N PRO A 42 20.67 10.07 -11.23
CA PRO A 42 19.70 8.99 -11.27
C PRO A 42 18.35 9.52 -10.79
N ALA A 43 17.32 9.32 -11.61
CA ALA A 43 15.96 9.71 -11.25
C ALA A 43 15.56 8.99 -9.95
N VAL A 44 15.29 9.75 -8.90
CA VAL A 44 14.75 9.19 -7.66
C VAL A 44 13.38 8.58 -8.01
N ALA A 45 13.24 7.28 -7.79
CA ALA A 45 11.99 6.60 -8.08
C ALA A 45 10.84 7.25 -7.30
N ALA A 46 9.73 7.54 -8.01
CA ALA A 46 8.57 8.15 -7.39
C ALA A 46 7.92 7.23 -6.34
N PRO A 47 7.28 7.79 -5.31
CA PRO A 47 6.49 7.01 -4.36
C PRO A 47 5.45 6.15 -5.07
N SER A 48 5.21 4.94 -4.57
CA SER A 48 4.28 3.99 -5.18
C SER A 48 3.34 3.39 -4.14
N TRP A 49 2.11 3.07 -4.59
CA TRP A 49 1.10 2.44 -3.76
C TRP A 49 1.25 0.92 -3.75
N ARG A 50 1.05 0.33 -2.57
CA ARG A 50 1.05 -1.12 -2.34
C ARG A 50 -0.18 -1.53 -1.55
N LEU A 51 -0.78 -2.65 -1.93
CA LEU A 51 -1.80 -3.34 -1.17
C LEU A 51 -1.14 -4.54 -0.49
N ALA A 52 -1.33 -4.68 0.81
CA ALA A 52 -0.80 -5.78 1.59
C ALA A 52 -1.86 -6.31 2.56
N SER A 53 -1.74 -7.59 2.93
CA SER A 53 -2.56 -8.25 3.95
C SER A 53 -1.67 -8.70 5.10
N GLY A 54 -2.21 -8.67 6.30
CA GLY A 54 -1.53 -9.08 7.52
C GLY A 54 -2.51 -9.39 8.64
N SER A 55 -2.01 -9.76 9.80
CA SER A 55 -2.80 -10.00 11.01
C SER A 55 -3.65 -8.79 11.42
N GLU A 56 -3.20 -7.58 11.08
CA GLU A 56 -3.94 -6.33 11.30
C GLU A 56 -5.01 -6.04 10.23
N GLY A 57 -5.14 -6.90 9.22
CA GLY A 57 -6.10 -6.77 8.13
C GLY A 57 -5.46 -6.38 6.80
N THR A 58 -6.22 -5.70 5.94
CA THR A 58 -5.77 -5.25 4.63
C THR A 58 -5.36 -3.80 4.69
N SER A 59 -4.18 -3.48 4.18
CA SER A 59 -3.62 -2.12 4.14
C SER A 59 -3.32 -1.67 2.71
N LEU A 60 -3.59 -0.40 2.45
CA LEU A 60 -3.16 0.33 1.26
C LEU A 60 -2.16 1.41 1.72
N ALA A 61 -0.92 1.30 1.31
CA ALA A 61 0.15 2.21 1.73
C ALA A 61 0.89 2.81 0.55
N VAL A 62 1.33 4.05 0.69
CA VAL A 62 2.29 4.67 -0.22
C VAL A 62 3.67 4.60 0.40
N GLU A 63 4.62 4.11 -0.38
CA GLU A 63 6.02 3.94 0.02
C GLU A 63 6.94 4.74 -0.90
N ASN A 64 8.02 5.26 -0.34
CA ASN A 64 9.08 5.88 -1.13
C ASN A 64 9.98 4.82 -1.79
N ALA A 65 10.97 5.27 -2.56
CA ALA A 65 11.91 4.40 -3.28
C ALA A 65 12.72 3.44 -2.36
N SER A 66 12.90 3.80 -1.08
CA SER A 66 13.58 2.95 -0.10
C SER A 66 12.64 1.95 0.61
N GLY A 67 11.35 1.92 0.25
CA GLY A 67 10.35 1.05 0.90
C GLY A 67 9.81 1.60 2.22
N ARG A 68 10.15 2.85 2.58
CA ARG A 68 9.59 3.49 3.79
C ARG A 68 8.16 3.92 3.52
N THR A 69 7.26 3.55 4.40
CA THR A 69 5.87 4.01 4.38
C THR A 69 5.79 5.52 4.66
N LEU A 70 5.09 6.24 3.79
CA LEU A 70 4.80 7.67 3.94
C LEU A 70 3.40 7.91 4.51
N LEU A 71 2.44 7.07 4.12
CA LEU A 71 1.06 7.06 4.60
C LEU A 71 0.52 5.64 4.42
N ARG A 72 -0.26 5.17 5.37
CA ARG A 72 -0.96 3.88 5.32
C ARG A 72 -2.40 4.06 5.75
N ALA A 73 -3.32 3.47 4.98
CA ALA A 73 -4.70 3.24 5.39
C ALA A 73 -4.93 1.73 5.53
N TRP A 74 -5.64 1.28 6.58
CA TRP A 74 -5.95 -0.15 6.74
C TRP A 74 -7.27 -0.39 7.45
N CYS A 75 -7.84 -1.56 7.20
CA CYS A 75 -9.04 -2.07 7.84
C CYS A 75 -8.73 -3.43 8.46
N LYS A 76 -8.96 -3.58 9.76
CA LYS A 76 -8.77 -4.85 10.46
C LYS A 76 -9.94 -5.79 10.19
N SER A 77 -9.66 -7.09 10.07
CA SER A 77 -10.70 -8.09 9.86
C SER A 77 -11.69 -8.14 11.02
N GLY A 78 -12.97 -8.17 10.71
CA GLY A 78 -14.04 -8.20 11.71
C GLY A 78 -14.38 -6.84 12.34
N GLU A 79 -13.69 -5.76 12.03
CA GLU A 79 -13.95 -4.42 12.55
C GLU A 79 -14.43 -3.50 11.43
N ASP A 80 -15.52 -2.75 11.69
CA ASP A 80 -15.98 -1.67 10.80
C ASP A 80 -15.21 -0.38 11.12
N ARG A 81 -13.89 -0.45 10.94
CA ARG A 81 -12.98 0.66 11.23
C ARG A 81 -11.93 0.83 10.15
N LEU A 82 -11.87 2.04 9.60
CA LEU A 82 -10.75 2.50 8.79
C LEU A 82 -9.76 3.19 9.71
N ARG A 83 -8.50 2.82 9.61
CA ARG A 83 -7.38 3.48 10.29
C ARG A 83 -6.44 4.08 9.27
N VAL A 84 -5.88 5.23 9.61
CA VAL A 84 -4.86 5.93 8.81
C VAL A 84 -3.69 6.24 9.72
N ASN A 85 -2.47 5.96 9.27
CA ASN A 85 -1.23 6.30 9.96
C ASN A 85 -0.31 7.09 9.04
N VAL A 86 0.31 8.12 9.60
CA VAL A 86 1.39 8.89 8.97
C VAL A 86 2.61 8.85 9.89
N PRO A 87 3.64 8.06 9.55
CA PRO A 87 4.80 7.85 10.42
C PRO A 87 5.62 9.11 10.70
N ASP A 88 5.52 10.11 9.81
CA ASP A 88 6.28 11.37 9.93
C ASP A 88 5.58 12.46 10.72
N PHE A 89 4.33 12.26 11.15
CA PHE A 89 3.63 13.22 11.99
C PHE A 89 4.14 13.15 13.43
N ALA A 90 4.45 14.33 13.98
CA ALA A 90 4.72 14.45 15.41
C ALA A 90 3.40 14.54 16.18
N ALA A 91 3.27 13.79 17.27
CA ALA A 91 2.09 13.83 18.13
C ALA A 91 1.91 15.22 18.75
N ILE A 92 0.66 15.71 18.80
CA ILE A 92 0.26 16.97 19.41
C ILE A 92 -0.82 16.65 20.43
N ALA A 93 -0.50 16.76 21.72
CA ALA A 93 -1.35 16.30 22.81
C ALA A 93 -2.76 16.94 22.87
N SER A 94 -2.91 18.11 22.24
CA SER A 94 -4.18 18.85 22.16
C SER A 94 -4.91 18.69 20.83
N GLU A 95 -4.39 17.89 19.89
CA GLU A 95 -4.98 17.72 18.56
C GLU A 95 -5.53 16.29 18.42
N GLU A 96 -6.83 16.17 18.39
CA GLU A 96 -7.52 14.89 18.26
C GLU A 96 -8.10 14.69 16.85
N ARG A 97 -7.75 15.55 15.89
CA ARG A 97 -8.32 15.53 14.56
C ARG A 97 -7.29 15.41 13.47
N MET A 98 -7.38 14.31 12.71
CA MET A 98 -6.67 14.14 11.45
C MET A 98 -7.65 14.28 10.29
N SER A 99 -7.24 14.88 9.18
CA SER A 99 -8.00 14.87 7.94
C SER A 99 -7.32 13.97 6.90
N PHE A 100 -8.13 13.29 6.09
CA PHE A 100 -7.65 12.35 5.07
C PHE A 100 -8.56 12.39 3.84
N GLY A 101 -7.98 12.39 2.65
CA GLY A 101 -8.74 12.37 1.40
C GLY A 101 -8.00 12.99 0.23
N GLN A 102 -8.74 13.42 -0.79
CA GLN A 102 -8.20 14.03 -2.01
C GLN A 102 -9.02 15.26 -2.43
N GLY A 103 -8.34 16.30 -2.95
CA GLY A 103 -9.00 17.49 -3.48
C GLY A 103 -10.02 18.09 -2.50
N GLY A 104 -11.27 18.20 -2.94
CA GLY A 104 -12.39 18.66 -2.09
C GLY A 104 -13.07 17.57 -1.26
N GLU A 105 -12.73 16.31 -1.48
CA GLU A 105 -13.27 15.16 -0.77
C GLU A 105 -12.34 14.78 0.39
N VAL A 106 -12.63 15.31 1.56
CA VAL A 106 -11.83 15.12 2.78
C VAL A 106 -12.73 14.66 3.91
N MET A 107 -12.27 13.67 4.65
CA MET A 107 -12.93 13.18 5.87
C MET A 107 -12.10 13.49 7.11
N ALA A 108 -12.76 13.60 8.24
CA ALA A 108 -12.13 13.73 9.54
C ALA A 108 -12.07 12.36 10.23
N LEU A 109 -10.93 12.09 10.88
CA LEU A 109 -10.69 10.91 11.71
C LEU A 109 -10.34 11.39 13.12
N VAL A 110 -10.61 10.52 14.11
CA VAL A 110 -10.17 10.74 15.49
C VAL A 110 -8.75 10.26 15.60
N ALA A 111 -7.82 11.19 15.87
CA ALA A 111 -6.40 10.93 16.00
C ALA A 111 -6.04 10.50 17.43
N ASP A 112 -5.06 9.61 17.55
CA ASP A 112 -4.40 9.36 18.83
C ASP A 112 -3.40 10.48 19.10
N ALA A 113 -3.79 11.39 20.00
CA ALA A 113 -2.98 12.55 20.37
C ALA A 113 -1.68 12.17 21.11
N ALA A 114 -1.57 10.96 21.63
CA ALA A 114 -0.34 10.41 22.21
C ALA A 114 0.65 9.87 21.15
N GLY A 115 0.17 9.70 19.92
CA GLY A 115 0.95 9.12 18.82
C GLY A 115 0.90 7.60 18.79
N ASP A 116 1.44 7.01 17.74
CA ASP A 116 1.46 5.56 17.53
C ASP A 116 2.85 4.99 17.87
N ALA A 117 2.98 4.43 19.07
CA ALA A 117 4.25 3.85 19.51
C ALA A 117 4.68 2.61 18.71
N ALA A 118 3.74 1.89 18.11
CA ALA A 118 4.03 0.66 17.36
C ALA A 118 4.48 0.96 15.92
N ARG A 119 3.89 2.01 15.27
CA ARG A 119 4.14 2.33 13.86
C ARG A 119 4.95 3.61 13.68
N GLY A 120 5.10 4.36 14.73
CA GLY A 120 5.62 5.73 14.69
C GLY A 120 4.57 6.73 14.19
N GLY A 121 4.83 8.00 14.45
CA GLY A 121 3.96 9.06 14.00
C GLY A 121 2.61 9.11 14.70
N VAL A 122 1.56 9.41 13.92
CA VAL A 122 0.18 9.53 14.42
C VAL A 122 -0.74 8.62 13.64
N SER A 123 -1.55 7.86 14.38
CA SER A 123 -2.65 7.07 13.83
C SER A 123 -3.98 7.73 14.16
N ALA A 124 -4.94 7.59 13.26
CA ALA A 124 -6.30 8.06 13.44
C ALA A 124 -7.29 7.03 12.93
N GLU A 125 -8.51 7.02 13.46
CA GLU A 125 -9.54 6.06 13.06
C GLU A 125 -10.92 6.67 12.85
N THR A 126 -11.76 5.96 12.10
CA THR A 126 -13.14 6.30 11.82
C THR A 126 -13.91 5.03 11.41
N PRO A 127 -15.24 4.98 11.49
CA PRO A 127 -16.00 3.95 10.77
C PRO A 127 -15.67 3.95 9.28
N VAL A 128 -15.70 2.79 8.63
CA VAL A 128 -15.42 2.72 7.18
C VAL A 128 -16.43 3.57 6.41
N PRO A 129 -15.99 4.64 5.71
CA PRO A 129 -16.92 5.53 5.05
C PRO A 129 -17.43 4.91 3.75
N SER A 130 -18.72 5.15 3.44
CA SER A 130 -19.34 4.66 2.19
C SER A 130 -18.72 5.25 0.94
N ASN A 131 -18.11 6.45 1.02
CA ASN A 131 -17.40 7.13 -0.07
C ASN A 131 -15.87 6.87 -0.09
N LEU A 132 -15.38 5.81 0.57
CA LEU A 132 -13.95 5.49 0.65
C LEU A 132 -13.28 5.45 -0.73
N ARG A 133 -13.98 4.94 -1.76
CA ARG A 133 -13.49 4.95 -3.14
C ARG A 133 -13.24 6.36 -3.67
N THR A 134 -14.14 7.30 -3.38
CA THR A 134 -14.02 8.70 -3.81
C THR A 134 -12.86 9.39 -3.11
N LEU A 135 -12.68 9.14 -1.81
CA LEU A 135 -11.56 9.65 -1.01
C LEU A 135 -10.17 9.21 -1.53
N LEU A 136 -10.14 8.09 -2.27
CA LEU A 136 -8.92 7.50 -2.83
C LEU A 136 -8.84 7.66 -4.37
N SER A 137 -9.73 8.44 -5.00
CA SER A 137 -9.77 8.57 -6.47
C SER A 137 -8.83 9.61 -7.05
N GLY A 138 -8.17 10.39 -6.21
CA GLY A 138 -7.23 11.46 -6.57
C GLY A 138 -5.92 11.39 -5.81
N ALA A 139 -5.14 12.46 -5.88
CA ALA A 139 -3.91 12.61 -5.11
C ALA A 139 -4.26 12.74 -3.62
N VAL A 140 -3.83 11.76 -2.82
CA VAL A 140 -4.21 11.63 -1.41
C VAL A 140 -3.36 12.51 -0.52
N THR A 141 -4.00 13.17 0.41
CA THR A 141 -3.36 14.02 1.43
C THR A 141 -3.90 13.68 2.81
N ALA A 142 -3.03 13.69 3.81
CA ALA A 142 -3.42 13.69 5.22
C ALA A 142 -2.90 14.96 5.90
N THR A 143 -3.70 15.51 6.84
CA THR A 143 -3.30 16.68 7.64
C THR A 143 -3.57 16.44 9.12
N TYR A 144 -2.67 16.93 9.98
CA TYR A 144 -2.79 16.83 11.43
C TYR A 144 -2.21 18.08 12.10
N GLY A 145 -3.08 18.92 12.66
CA GLY A 145 -2.68 20.28 13.02
C GLY A 145 -2.13 21.04 11.79
N ALA A 146 -0.93 21.57 11.90
CA ALA A 146 -0.23 22.25 10.80
C ALA A 146 0.60 21.29 9.92
N GLN A 147 0.64 20.01 10.23
CA GLN A 147 1.44 19.02 9.52
C GLN A 147 0.68 18.48 8.32
N ILE A 148 1.37 18.25 7.20
CA ILE A 148 0.81 17.77 5.93
C ILE A 148 1.66 16.61 5.41
N SER A 149 1.00 15.52 5.05
CA SER A 149 1.60 14.40 4.31
C SER A 149 0.92 14.29 2.94
N GLY A 150 1.67 14.47 1.89
CA GLY A 150 1.17 14.50 0.51
C GLY A 150 1.24 15.89 -0.14
N PRO A 151 0.62 16.11 -1.31
CA PRO A 151 -0.20 15.11 -2.04
C PRO A 151 0.62 13.92 -2.51
N HIS A 152 0.15 12.72 -2.21
CA HIS A 152 0.72 11.49 -2.72
C HIS A 152 0.16 11.17 -4.11
N PRO A 153 0.88 10.39 -4.95
CA PRO A 153 0.38 9.99 -6.27
C PRO A 153 -1.01 9.36 -6.19
N VAL A 154 -1.78 9.48 -7.25
CA VAL A 154 -3.10 8.83 -7.35
C VAL A 154 -2.94 7.32 -7.21
N PRO A 155 -3.63 6.68 -6.27
CA PRO A 155 -3.56 5.22 -6.14
C PRO A 155 -4.12 4.54 -7.39
N PRO A 156 -3.50 3.45 -7.88
CA PRO A 156 -4.05 2.67 -8.98
C PRO A 156 -5.49 2.22 -8.70
N PRO A 157 -6.46 2.42 -9.61
CA PRO A 157 -7.87 2.09 -9.37
C PRO A 157 -8.11 0.63 -8.97
N ALA A 158 -7.29 -0.30 -9.47
CA ALA A 158 -7.36 -1.71 -9.09
C ALA A 158 -7.07 -1.90 -7.60
N LEU A 159 -6.00 -1.28 -7.07
CA LEU A 159 -5.66 -1.36 -5.64
C LEU A 159 -6.73 -0.71 -4.76
N VAL A 160 -7.29 0.42 -5.20
CA VAL A 160 -8.41 1.08 -4.51
C VAL A 160 -9.62 0.16 -4.45
N SER A 161 -9.98 -0.47 -5.58
CA SER A 161 -11.10 -1.40 -5.63
C SER A 161 -10.93 -2.56 -4.67
N ASP A 162 -9.75 -3.17 -4.65
CA ASP A 162 -9.44 -4.30 -3.79
C ASP A 162 -9.45 -3.89 -2.30
N PHE A 163 -8.89 -2.73 -1.98
CA PHE A 163 -8.89 -2.19 -0.63
C PHE A 163 -10.30 -1.89 -0.11
N VAL A 164 -11.11 -1.19 -0.92
CA VAL A 164 -12.51 -0.87 -0.56
C VAL A 164 -13.32 -2.14 -0.31
N VAL A 165 -13.18 -3.15 -1.16
CA VAL A 165 -13.87 -4.43 -0.95
C VAL A 165 -13.38 -5.13 0.31
N ALA A 166 -12.07 -5.14 0.56
CA ALA A 166 -11.51 -5.71 1.78
C ALA A 166 -12.06 -5.02 3.04
N CYS A 167 -12.26 -3.71 3.01
CA CYS A 167 -12.87 -2.96 4.11
C CYS A 167 -14.37 -3.22 4.26
N ALA A 168 -15.10 -3.38 3.14
CA ALA A 168 -16.56 -3.59 3.15
C ALA A 168 -16.99 -5.02 3.55
N SER A 169 -16.12 -6.03 3.37
CA SER A 169 -16.45 -7.45 3.61
C SER A 169 -16.62 -7.82 5.09
N ARG A 170 -16.61 -6.86 6.00
CA ARG A 170 -16.50 -7.07 7.45
C ARG A 170 -17.82 -6.90 8.23
N GLY A 171 -18.84 -6.33 7.60
CA GLY A 171 -20.17 -6.23 8.19
C GLY A 171 -21.07 -7.44 7.97
N ALA A 172 -20.71 -8.36 7.08
CA ALA A 172 -21.62 -9.44 6.66
C ALA A 172 -21.52 -10.74 7.51
N ASN A 173 -20.60 -10.83 8.48
CA ASN A 173 -20.44 -12.03 9.30
C ASN A 173 -20.88 -11.86 10.76
N ALA A 174 -21.47 -10.72 11.15
CA ALA A 174 -21.85 -10.47 12.54
C ALA A 174 -23.35 -10.67 12.84
N ASP A 175 -24.21 -10.72 11.83
CA ASP A 175 -25.64 -10.94 12.05
C ASP A 175 -26.17 -12.02 11.11
N GLY A 176 -26.20 -13.26 11.64
CA GLY A 176 -27.08 -14.28 11.12
C GLY A 176 -28.49 -13.98 11.56
N ASP A 177 -29.20 -13.14 10.84
CA ASP A 177 -30.65 -13.14 10.85
C ASP A 177 -31.18 -12.71 9.48
N ALA A 178 -31.92 -13.63 8.90
CA ALA A 178 -32.63 -13.46 7.66
C ALA A 178 -33.86 -12.55 7.90
N ILE A 179 -33.94 -11.45 7.18
CA ILE A 179 -35.23 -10.81 6.89
C ILE A 179 -35.34 -10.63 5.37
N THR A 180 -36.25 -11.39 4.82
CA THR A 180 -36.86 -11.21 3.51
C THR A 180 -37.56 -9.87 3.43
N ASP A 181 -37.34 -9.12 2.35
CA ASP A 181 -38.28 -8.60 1.37
C ASP A 181 -37.77 -7.36 0.65
N GLY A 182 -37.92 -7.36 -0.68
CA GLY A 182 -37.94 -6.11 -1.45
C GLY A 182 -36.96 -6.00 -2.61
N HIS A 183 -37.31 -6.62 -3.73
CA HIS A 183 -36.91 -6.33 -5.11
C HIS A 183 -36.04 -5.08 -5.37
N ALA A 184 -34.77 -5.30 -5.63
CA ALA A 184 -34.04 -4.58 -6.65
C ALA A 184 -33.04 -5.56 -7.28
N SER A 185 -33.19 -5.86 -8.56
CA SER A 185 -32.27 -6.64 -9.36
C SER A 185 -30.93 -5.92 -9.47
N ALA A 186 -30.10 -6.04 -8.43
CA ALA A 186 -28.67 -5.76 -8.52
C ALA A 186 -28.04 -7.05 -9.06
N SER A 187 -27.50 -7.01 -10.28
CA SER A 187 -26.62 -8.04 -10.79
C SER A 187 -25.63 -8.40 -9.69
N PRO A 188 -25.38 -9.69 -9.39
CA PRO A 188 -24.44 -10.08 -8.36
C PRO A 188 -23.07 -9.45 -8.71
N ARG A 189 -22.64 -8.50 -7.88
CA ARG A 189 -21.29 -7.94 -8.05
C ARG A 189 -20.33 -9.08 -7.88
N ALA A 190 -19.59 -9.40 -8.94
CA ALA A 190 -18.56 -10.44 -8.88
C ALA A 190 -17.67 -10.16 -7.66
N SER A 191 -17.44 -11.19 -6.83
CA SER A 191 -16.53 -11.08 -5.68
C SER A 191 -15.20 -10.50 -6.16
N ALA A 192 -14.60 -9.60 -5.40
CA ALA A 192 -13.29 -9.04 -5.75
C ALA A 192 -12.20 -10.12 -5.90
N CYS A 193 -12.43 -11.27 -5.30
CA CYS A 193 -11.58 -12.45 -5.49
C CYS A 193 -11.70 -13.06 -6.91
N LEU A 194 -12.76 -12.75 -7.63
CA LEU A 194 -13.03 -13.22 -8.99
C LEU A 194 -12.74 -12.17 -10.07
N VAL A 195 -12.11 -11.04 -9.69
CA VAL A 195 -11.74 -9.98 -10.64
C VAL A 195 -10.28 -9.59 -10.41
N GLN A 196 -9.50 -9.49 -11.48
CA GLN A 196 -8.11 -9.03 -11.49
C GLN A 196 -7.90 -8.09 -12.66
N ASP A 197 -7.39 -6.86 -12.38
CA ASP A 197 -7.18 -5.82 -13.40
C ASP A 197 -8.44 -5.54 -14.25
N GLY A 198 -9.61 -5.60 -13.61
CA GLY A 198 -10.89 -5.41 -14.28
C GLY A 198 -11.37 -6.60 -15.12
N GLN A 199 -10.62 -7.71 -15.16
CA GLN A 199 -10.97 -8.92 -15.90
C GLN A 199 -11.43 -10.03 -14.94
N PRO A 200 -12.38 -10.89 -15.35
CA PRO A 200 -12.78 -12.05 -14.57
C PRO A 200 -11.59 -13.01 -14.36
N VAL A 201 -11.46 -13.50 -13.14
CA VAL A 201 -10.54 -14.59 -12.78
C VAL A 201 -11.37 -15.85 -12.59
N PRO A 202 -10.90 -17.04 -13.04
CA PRO A 202 -11.59 -18.29 -12.79
C PRO A 202 -11.92 -18.47 -11.29
N ALA A 203 -13.09 -19.00 -11.00
CA ALA A 203 -13.53 -19.34 -9.63
C ALA A 203 -12.74 -20.55 -9.10
N ASN A 204 -11.43 -20.42 -9.04
CA ASN A 204 -10.53 -21.45 -8.55
C ASN A 204 -10.79 -21.70 -7.09
N ARG A 205 -11.10 -22.93 -6.73
CA ARG A 205 -11.20 -23.37 -5.33
C ARG A 205 -10.16 -24.46 -5.11
N VAL A 206 -9.12 -24.11 -4.38
CA VAL A 206 -8.01 -25.01 -4.04
C VAL A 206 -7.90 -25.04 -2.52
N ARG A 207 -7.79 -26.25 -1.96
CA ARG A 207 -7.42 -26.40 -0.55
C ARG A 207 -6.05 -27.06 -0.46
N ALA A 208 -5.10 -26.34 0.16
CA ALA A 208 -3.74 -26.78 0.36
C ALA A 208 -3.46 -27.01 1.85
N VAL A 209 -2.61 -27.97 2.15
CA VAL A 209 -2.13 -28.29 3.51
C VAL A 209 -0.65 -28.63 3.48
N GLY A 210 0.05 -28.29 4.56
CA GLY A 210 1.44 -28.68 4.80
C GLY A 210 1.68 -28.94 6.27
N THR A 211 2.71 -29.72 6.60
CA THR A 211 2.87 -30.33 7.91
C THR A 211 4.12 -29.90 8.68
N GLU A 212 5.11 -29.30 8.02
CA GLU A 212 6.35 -28.90 8.70
C GLU A 212 6.82 -27.52 8.23
N PRO A 213 6.45 -26.47 8.99
CA PRO A 213 5.44 -26.39 10.06
C PRO A 213 4.01 -26.53 9.54
N PHE A 214 3.05 -26.82 10.40
CA PHE A 214 1.64 -26.95 10.00
C PHE A 214 1.13 -25.65 9.42
N TRP A 215 0.47 -25.74 8.27
CA TRP A 215 -0.22 -24.62 7.62
C TRP A 215 -1.36 -25.14 6.73
N SER A 216 -2.29 -24.27 6.46
CA SER A 216 -3.28 -24.51 5.42
C SER A 216 -3.53 -23.25 4.59
N ALA A 217 -4.00 -23.44 3.36
CA ALA A 217 -4.43 -22.34 2.50
C ALA A 217 -5.72 -22.73 1.78
N GLN A 218 -6.66 -21.81 1.78
CA GLN A 218 -7.91 -21.92 1.04
C GLN A 218 -7.96 -20.85 -0.02
N VAL A 219 -8.08 -21.25 -1.27
CA VAL A 219 -8.17 -20.35 -2.43
C VAL A 219 -9.63 -20.13 -2.79
N ASP A 220 -9.97 -18.88 -3.07
CA ASP A 220 -11.20 -18.46 -3.72
C ASP A 220 -10.83 -17.44 -4.82
N GLY A 221 -10.85 -17.90 -6.07
CA GLY A 221 -10.38 -17.12 -7.21
C GLY A 221 -8.91 -16.72 -7.07
N ARG A 222 -8.63 -15.42 -6.91
CA ARG A 222 -7.29 -14.90 -6.66
C ARG A 222 -6.97 -14.67 -5.18
N CYS A 223 -7.93 -14.82 -4.28
CA CYS A 223 -7.70 -14.66 -2.86
C CYS A 223 -7.24 -15.97 -2.22
N VAL A 224 -6.30 -15.88 -1.28
CA VAL A 224 -5.83 -17.02 -0.50
C VAL A 224 -6.03 -16.71 0.98
N THR A 225 -6.80 -17.54 1.69
CA THR A 225 -6.85 -17.49 3.16
C THR A 225 -5.79 -18.44 3.69
N TYR A 226 -4.74 -17.90 4.28
CA TYR A 226 -3.62 -18.64 4.84
C TYR A 226 -3.80 -18.76 6.36
N SER A 227 -3.66 -19.96 6.92
CA SER A 227 -3.75 -20.21 8.35
C SER A 227 -2.60 -21.10 8.83
N HIS A 228 -2.22 -20.92 10.10
CA HIS A 228 -1.18 -21.67 10.81
C HIS A 228 -1.52 -21.74 12.31
N PRO A 229 -0.77 -22.49 13.16
CA PRO A 229 -1.16 -22.70 14.54
C PRO A 229 -1.43 -21.44 15.37
N ASP A 230 -0.73 -20.34 15.09
CA ASP A 230 -0.89 -19.06 15.79
C ASP A 230 -1.98 -18.16 15.17
N ASP A 231 -2.48 -18.50 13.96
CA ASP A 231 -3.58 -17.84 13.27
C ASP A 231 -4.51 -18.90 12.66
N ARG A 232 -5.39 -19.48 13.48
CA ARG A 232 -6.28 -20.57 13.09
C ARG A 232 -7.44 -20.12 12.24
N ASP A 233 -7.90 -18.88 12.42
CA ASP A 233 -8.96 -18.28 11.64
C ASP A 233 -8.48 -17.93 10.23
N GLY A 234 -7.19 -17.72 10.09
CA GLY A 234 -6.47 -17.47 8.86
C GLY A 234 -6.59 -16.04 8.36
N THR A 235 -5.49 -15.56 7.81
CA THR A 235 -5.41 -14.24 7.19
C THR A 235 -5.65 -14.34 5.69
N ARG A 236 -6.56 -13.49 5.17
CA ARG A 236 -6.82 -13.40 3.74
C ARG A 236 -5.73 -12.58 3.06
N VAL A 237 -5.03 -13.21 2.13
CA VAL A 237 -3.99 -12.60 1.29
C VAL A 237 -4.58 -12.27 -0.07
N TRP A 238 -4.45 -11.02 -0.48
CA TRP A 238 -4.79 -10.57 -1.82
C TRP A 238 -3.64 -10.86 -2.76
N THR A 239 -3.89 -11.71 -3.75
CA THR A 239 -2.85 -12.15 -4.67
C THR A 239 -3.18 -11.80 -6.12
N ARG A 240 -2.18 -11.81 -6.98
CA ARG A 240 -2.34 -11.96 -8.42
C ARG A 240 -2.28 -13.43 -8.75
N PHE A 241 -3.30 -13.88 -9.45
CA PHE A 241 -3.36 -15.23 -9.98
C PHE A 241 -2.87 -15.27 -11.42
N SER A 242 -2.13 -16.31 -11.77
CA SER A 242 -1.74 -16.65 -13.14
C SER A 242 -1.66 -18.16 -13.31
N GLY A 243 -1.96 -18.65 -14.52
CA GLY A 243 -1.98 -20.07 -14.86
C GLY A 243 -3.35 -20.72 -14.72
N THR A 244 -3.37 -22.01 -14.40
CA THR A 244 -4.56 -22.81 -14.10
C THR A 244 -4.52 -23.30 -12.65
N PRO A 245 -5.64 -23.79 -12.07
CA PRO A 245 -5.61 -24.30 -10.69
C PRO A 245 -4.59 -25.42 -10.46
N GLU A 246 -4.34 -26.25 -11.49
CA GLU A 246 -3.40 -27.37 -11.44
C GLU A 246 -1.94 -26.94 -11.63
N ALA A 247 -1.72 -25.77 -12.26
CA ALA A 247 -0.41 -25.19 -12.53
C ALA A 247 -0.48 -23.66 -12.32
N GLY A 248 -0.93 -23.25 -11.15
CA GLY A 248 -1.23 -21.86 -10.80
C GLY A 248 -0.16 -21.23 -9.93
N THR A 249 -0.11 -19.91 -10.01
CA THR A 249 0.68 -19.08 -9.11
C THR A 249 -0.21 -17.98 -8.53
N TRP A 250 -0.25 -17.89 -7.20
CA TRP A 250 -0.85 -16.82 -6.43
C TRP A 250 0.27 -16.02 -5.77
N SER A 251 0.48 -14.78 -6.19
CA SER A 251 1.56 -13.91 -5.70
C SER A 251 1.00 -12.65 -5.06
N GLY A 252 1.44 -12.34 -3.85
CA GLY A 252 1.01 -11.18 -3.06
C GLY A 252 1.98 -10.87 -1.94
N ALA A 253 1.49 -10.20 -0.90
CA ALA A 253 2.27 -9.90 0.29
C ALA A 253 1.46 -10.21 1.55
N LEU A 254 2.12 -10.74 2.56
CA LEU A 254 1.62 -10.96 3.91
C LEU A 254 2.60 -10.33 4.90
N ASP A 255 2.14 -9.41 5.75
CA ASP A 255 2.95 -8.64 6.69
C ASP A 255 4.18 -7.96 6.03
N GLY A 256 3.97 -7.40 4.82
CA GLY A 256 5.01 -6.72 4.06
C GLY A 256 6.06 -7.63 3.42
N LYS A 257 5.97 -8.95 3.62
CA LYS A 257 6.88 -9.94 3.03
C LYS A 257 6.21 -10.65 1.84
N PRO A 258 6.98 -11.14 0.87
CA PRO A 258 6.43 -11.91 -0.24
C PRO A 258 5.61 -13.12 0.22
N PHE A 259 4.40 -13.25 -0.33
CA PHE A 259 3.58 -14.44 -0.25
C PHE A 259 3.42 -15.00 -1.67
N VAL A 260 3.93 -16.20 -1.91
CA VAL A 260 3.83 -16.83 -3.23
C VAL A 260 3.46 -18.30 -3.04
N MET A 261 2.25 -18.68 -3.48
CA MET A 261 1.80 -20.06 -3.53
C MET A 261 1.79 -20.55 -4.98
N ARG A 262 2.37 -21.70 -5.22
CA ARG A 262 2.35 -22.36 -6.54
C ARG A 262 1.81 -23.76 -6.40
N THR A 263 0.92 -24.14 -7.32
CA THR A 263 0.45 -25.51 -7.50
C THR A 263 1.12 -26.14 -8.72
N ARG A 264 1.30 -27.42 -8.67
CA ARG A 264 1.62 -28.24 -9.84
C ARG A 264 0.93 -29.59 -9.73
N ALA A 265 0.50 -30.13 -10.86
CA ALA A 265 -0.04 -31.48 -10.91
C ALA A 265 1.03 -32.47 -10.42
N GLN A 266 0.68 -33.27 -9.43
CA GLN A 266 1.54 -34.30 -8.89
C GLN A 266 0.65 -35.43 -8.36
N LYS A 267 0.64 -36.54 -9.09
CA LYS A 267 -0.08 -37.72 -8.67
C LYS A 267 0.49 -38.24 -7.35
N ASP A 268 -0.41 -38.60 -6.43
CA ASP A 268 -0.05 -39.17 -5.13
C ASP A 268 0.81 -38.30 -4.20
N CYS A 269 0.64 -36.96 -4.23
CA CYS A 269 1.25 -36.09 -3.24
C CYS A 269 0.80 -36.51 -1.84
N SER A 270 1.75 -36.73 -0.91
CA SER A 270 1.50 -37.09 0.49
C SER A 270 1.80 -35.92 1.39
N ASP A 271 0.92 -35.64 2.35
CA ASP A 271 1.13 -34.65 3.42
C ASP A 271 2.04 -35.20 4.55
N GLY A 272 2.43 -36.47 4.47
CA GLY A 272 3.28 -37.12 5.46
C GLY A 272 2.59 -37.48 6.80
N MET A 273 1.30 -37.11 6.96
CA MET A 273 0.56 -37.30 8.21
C MET A 273 -0.64 -38.21 8.07
N SER A 274 -1.14 -38.37 6.85
CA SER A 274 -2.30 -39.20 6.59
C SER A 274 -2.07 -40.13 5.39
N ASP A 275 -2.88 -41.19 5.27
CA ASP A 275 -2.89 -42.06 4.10
C ASP A 275 -3.52 -41.37 2.88
N ARG A 276 -3.98 -40.15 3.02
CA ARG A 276 -4.62 -39.39 1.96
C ARG A 276 -3.61 -39.04 0.87
N ARG A 277 -4.02 -39.23 -0.36
CA ARG A 277 -3.27 -38.84 -1.56
C ARG A 277 -3.93 -37.63 -2.22
N TYR A 278 -3.13 -36.68 -2.60
CA TYR A 278 -3.58 -35.43 -3.19
C TYR A 278 -3.11 -35.34 -4.64
N PRO A 279 -3.92 -34.72 -5.54
CA PRO A 279 -3.55 -34.62 -6.94
C PRO A 279 -2.55 -33.51 -7.26
N LEU A 280 -2.29 -32.63 -6.32
CA LEU A 280 -1.44 -31.45 -6.51
C LEU A 280 -0.36 -31.37 -5.43
N ALA A 281 0.84 -30.99 -5.82
CA ALA A 281 1.87 -30.49 -4.92
C ALA A 281 1.80 -28.97 -4.84
N VAL A 282 2.16 -28.43 -3.67
CA VAL A 282 2.21 -27.00 -3.40
C VAL A 282 3.58 -26.60 -2.91
N SER A 283 4.11 -25.50 -3.46
CA SER A 283 5.20 -24.73 -2.85
C SER A 283 4.67 -23.38 -2.38
N LEU A 284 4.97 -23.01 -1.14
CA LEU A 284 4.54 -21.77 -0.53
C LEU A 284 5.75 -21.01 0.00
N THR A 285 5.92 -19.76 -0.45
CA THR A 285 6.84 -18.81 0.17
C THR A 285 6.02 -17.88 1.05
N VAL A 286 6.30 -17.84 2.35
CA VAL A 286 5.62 -16.99 3.32
C VAL A 286 6.59 -16.59 4.43
N GLY A 287 6.59 -15.32 4.83
CA GLY A 287 7.48 -14.82 5.88
C GLY A 287 8.99 -14.85 5.53
N GLY A 288 9.34 -15.13 4.27
CA GLY A 288 10.71 -15.37 3.81
C GLY A 288 11.14 -16.85 3.82
N GLU A 289 10.26 -17.74 4.29
CA GLU A 289 10.49 -19.18 4.34
C GLU A 289 9.82 -19.88 3.15
N GLN A 290 10.41 -20.99 2.73
CA GLN A 290 9.79 -21.91 1.77
C GLN A 290 9.18 -23.10 2.50
N ARG A 291 7.92 -23.39 2.17
CA ARG A 291 7.15 -24.49 2.71
C ARG A 291 6.62 -25.35 1.58
N SER A 292 6.49 -26.63 1.83
CA SER A 292 5.92 -27.60 0.90
C SER A 292 4.61 -28.16 1.43
N GLY A 293 3.77 -28.65 0.54
CA GLY A 293 2.51 -29.27 0.91
C GLY A 293 1.82 -29.89 -0.28
N CYS A 294 0.61 -30.34 -0.05
CA CYS A 294 -0.26 -30.96 -1.04
C CYS A 294 -1.59 -30.19 -1.14
N ALA A 295 -2.30 -30.35 -2.26
CA ALA A 295 -3.58 -29.70 -2.44
C ALA A 295 -4.54 -30.54 -3.28
N PHE A 296 -5.83 -30.14 -3.21
CA PHE A 296 -6.89 -30.64 -4.07
C PHE A 296 -7.79 -29.49 -4.52
N LEU A 297 -8.48 -29.71 -5.64
CA LEU A 297 -9.53 -28.81 -6.13
C LEU A 297 -10.84 -29.13 -5.40
N GLN A 298 -11.61 -28.07 -5.07
CA GLN A 298 -12.93 -28.16 -4.42
C GLN A 298 -14.05 -27.90 -5.43
#